data_da199609484c2bcaa2cf4dcc4e58779f
#
_entry.id   da199609484c2bcaa2cf4dcc4e58779f
#
_cell.length_a   1.000
_cell.length_b   1.000
_cell.length_c   1.000
_cell.angle_alpha   90.00
_cell.angle_beta   90.00
_cell.angle_gamma   90.00
#
_symmetry.space_group_name_H-M   'P 1'
#
loop_
_entity.id
_entity.type
_entity.pdbx_description
1 polymer ?
#
loop_
_entity_poly.entity_id
_entity_poly.type
_entity_poly.pdbx_seq_one_letter_code
_entity_poly.pdbx_strand_id
1 'polypeptide(L)'
;NQATSISFLQPVKFGGKPVKKGDYAIFATPEAHQWTIMLNYDANAWGAYSYDPNENAIEFTVPVTQTKDLQESLEFSFETLSNEKLNLVIRWEYTKVEIPIEIDKKETIEKIVEQLKEVKQYERDLEGKDAK
;
A
#
# COMPACT_ATOMS: atom_id res chain seq x y z
N ASN A 1 -11.16 -10.70 1.59
CA ASN A 1 -10.37 -10.35 2.73
C ASN A 1 -8.92 -10.71 2.64
N GLN A 2 -8.44 -10.95 1.45
CA GLN A 2 -7.02 -11.14 1.28
C GLN A 2 -6.31 -9.81 1.44
N ALA A 3 -5.20 -9.81 2.13
CA ALA A 3 -4.45 -8.58 2.36
C ALA A 3 -3.87 -8.06 1.05
N THR A 4 -3.76 -6.75 0.95
CA THR A 4 -3.05 -6.13 -0.16
C THR A 4 -1.56 -6.31 0.05
N SER A 5 -0.85 -6.67 -1.00
CA SER A 5 0.60 -6.85 -0.90
C SER A 5 1.34 -5.80 -1.72
N ILE A 6 2.56 -5.54 -1.32
CA ILE A 6 3.43 -4.61 -2.02
C ILE A 6 4.83 -5.19 -2.05
N SER A 7 5.52 -5.01 -3.16
CA SER A 7 6.88 -5.52 -3.33
C SER A 7 7.83 -4.36 -3.60
N PHE A 8 8.94 -4.34 -2.90
CA PHE A 8 10.00 -3.36 -3.14
C PHE A 8 11.22 -4.08 -3.71
N LEU A 9 11.72 -3.59 -4.85
CA LEU A 9 12.87 -4.20 -5.51
C LEU A 9 14.19 -3.72 -4.94
N GLN A 10 14.14 -2.72 -4.10
CA GLN A 10 15.32 -2.24 -3.39
C GLN A 10 14.85 -1.54 -2.11
N PRO A 11 15.75 -1.24 -1.18
CA PRO A 11 15.35 -0.56 0.06
C PRO A 11 14.71 0.78 -0.22
N VAL A 12 13.69 1.11 0.54
CA VAL A 12 12.98 2.39 0.43
C VAL A 12 12.73 2.93 1.83
N LYS A 13 12.25 4.17 1.91
CA LYS A 13 11.63 4.69 3.12
C LYS A 13 10.14 4.72 2.89
N PHE A 14 9.42 4.01 3.72
CA PHE A 14 7.97 3.90 3.61
C PHE A 14 7.37 4.55 4.85
N GLY A 15 6.63 5.64 4.66
CA GLY A 15 6.13 6.41 5.79
C GLY A 15 7.26 7.00 6.61
N GLY A 16 8.41 7.25 6.00
CA GLY A 16 9.56 7.79 6.69
C GLY A 16 10.43 6.76 7.38
N LYS A 17 10.06 5.47 7.33
CA LYS A 17 10.84 4.40 7.99
C LYS A 17 11.54 3.54 6.96
N PRO A 18 12.79 3.13 7.23
CA PRO A 18 13.51 2.30 6.28
C PRO A 18 12.91 0.90 6.19
N VAL A 19 12.78 0.41 4.96
CA VAL A 19 12.23 -0.91 4.68
C VAL A 19 13.13 -1.58 3.67
N LYS A 20 13.50 -2.83 3.95
CA LYS A 20 14.35 -3.59 3.03
C LYS A 20 13.55 -4.05 1.83
N LYS A 21 14.25 -4.37 0.75
CA LYS A 21 13.59 -4.97 -0.40
C LYS A 21 12.89 -6.25 0.02
N GLY A 22 11.78 -6.56 -0.62
CA GLY A 22 11.04 -7.76 -0.30
C GLY A 22 9.55 -7.56 -0.54
N ASP A 23 8.79 -8.59 -0.20
CA ASP A 23 7.36 -8.62 -0.36
C ASP A 23 6.70 -8.47 1.00
N TYR A 24 5.67 -7.66 1.07
CA TYR A 24 5.00 -7.36 2.34
C TYR A 24 3.51 -7.31 2.15
N ALA A 25 2.77 -7.63 3.20
CA ALA A 25 1.33 -7.34 3.25
C ALA A 25 1.15 -5.99 3.93
N ILE A 26 0.15 -5.24 3.50
CA ILE A 26 -0.20 -3.95 4.11
C ILE A 26 -1.46 -4.15 4.92
N PHE A 27 -1.40 -3.77 6.19
CA PHE A 27 -2.57 -3.74 7.06
C PHE A 27 -2.77 -2.32 7.57
N ALA A 28 -4.01 -1.97 7.81
CA ALA A 28 -4.34 -0.64 8.31
C ALA A 28 -5.41 -0.75 9.38
N THR A 29 -5.28 0.08 10.41
CA THR A 29 -6.32 0.26 11.41
C THR A 29 -6.84 1.68 11.26
N PRO A 30 -8.01 1.87 10.66
CA PRO A 30 -8.57 3.21 10.46
C PRO A 30 -9.09 3.78 11.78
N GLU A 31 -8.81 5.05 12.02
CA GLU A 31 -9.34 5.78 13.14
C GLU A 31 -9.80 7.15 12.67
N ALA A 32 -10.45 7.90 13.53
CA ALA A 32 -11.10 9.15 13.11
C ALA A 32 -10.13 10.18 12.56
N HIS A 33 -8.96 10.31 13.16
CA HIS A 33 -8.02 11.37 12.78
C HIS A 33 -6.73 10.86 12.20
N GLN A 34 -6.46 9.59 12.31
CA GLN A 34 -5.25 8.98 11.77
C GLN A 34 -5.49 7.50 11.54
N TRP A 35 -4.66 6.91 10.70
CA TRP A 35 -4.68 5.47 10.50
C TRP A 35 -3.33 4.92 10.94
N THR A 36 -3.34 3.75 11.55
CA THR A 36 -2.10 3.01 11.82
C THR A 36 -1.86 2.07 10.65
N ILE A 37 -0.66 2.14 10.10
CA ILE A 37 -0.28 1.35 8.93
C ILE A 37 0.80 0.36 9.35
N MET A 38 0.65 -0.90 8.97
CA MET A 38 1.63 -1.94 9.25
C MET A 38 2.05 -2.59 7.94
N LEU A 39 3.36 -2.81 7.78
CA LEU A 39 3.87 -3.73 6.76
C LEU A 39 4.27 -5.00 7.47
N ASN A 40 3.78 -6.12 6.96
CA ASN A 40 3.94 -7.42 7.60
C ASN A 40 4.71 -8.33 6.68
N TYR A 41 5.61 -9.14 7.25
CA TYR A 41 6.43 -10.04 6.45
C TYR A 41 5.62 -11.17 5.81
N ASP A 42 4.44 -11.47 6.34
CA ASP A 42 3.62 -12.52 5.75
C ASP A 42 2.82 -11.94 4.58
N ALA A 43 3.45 -11.85 3.44
CA ALA A 43 2.86 -11.24 2.25
C ALA A 43 1.65 -12.02 1.73
N ASN A 44 1.46 -13.26 2.20
CA ASN A 44 0.34 -14.08 1.76
C ASN A 44 -0.77 -14.16 2.82
N ALA A 45 -0.75 -13.28 3.80
CA ALA A 45 -1.76 -13.30 4.85
C ALA A 45 -3.17 -13.13 4.29
N TRP A 46 -4.14 -13.72 4.99
CA TRP A 46 -5.54 -13.63 4.60
C TRP A 46 -6.25 -12.72 5.57
N GLY A 47 -6.15 -11.42 5.33
CA GLY A 47 -6.86 -10.43 6.12
C GLY A 47 -6.49 -10.52 7.59
N ALA A 48 -7.39 -10.06 8.44
CA ALA A 48 -7.13 -9.99 9.86
C ALA A 48 -7.00 -11.34 10.53
N TYR A 49 -7.54 -12.38 9.91
CA TYR A 49 -7.48 -13.70 10.54
C TYR A 49 -6.08 -14.28 10.61
N SER A 50 -5.23 -13.94 9.64
CA SER A 50 -3.88 -14.46 9.66
C SER A 50 -2.87 -13.41 10.08
N TYR A 51 -3.31 -12.25 10.49
CA TYR A 51 -2.40 -11.19 10.88
C TYR A 51 -1.71 -11.53 12.21
N ASP A 52 -0.40 -11.49 12.19
CA ASP A 52 0.41 -11.73 13.39
C ASP A 52 1.28 -10.49 13.60
N PRO A 53 1.05 -9.71 14.66
CA PRO A 53 1.86 -8.50 14.90
C PRO A 53 3.34 -8.77 15.07
N ASN A 54 3.71 -10.00 15.46
CA ASN A 54 5.13 -10.34 15.60
C ASN A 54 5.83 -10.39 14.27
N GLU A 55 5.09 -10.43 13.17
CA GLU A 55 5.66 -10.42 11.83
C GLU A 55 5.67 -9.03 11.21
N ASN A 56 5.37 -7.99 11.96
CA ASN A 56 5.42 -6.63 11.43
C ASN A 56 6.85 -6.20 11.17
N ALA A 57 7.10 -5.72 9.95
CA ALA A 57 8.38 -5.12 9.62
C ALA A 57 8.46 -3.70 10.16
N ILE A 58 7.39 -2.94 9.99
CA ILE A 58 7.29 -1.56 10.49
C ILE A 58 5.84 -1.26 10.82
N GLU A 59 5.67 -0.22 11.63
CA GLU A 59 4.35 0.29 11.98
C GLU A 59 4.47 1.80 12.20
N PHE A 60 3.51 2.55 11.69
CA PHE A 60 3.50 4.01 11.86
C PHE A 60 2.09 4.52 11.68
N THR A 61 1.86 5.80 12.02
CA THR A 61 0.56 6.42 11.80
C THR A 61 0.66 7.49 10.72
N VAL A 62 -0.45 7.71 10.02
CA VAL A 62 -0.56 8.79 9.04
C VAL A 62 -1.85 9.54 9.31
N PRO A 63 -1.86 10.85 9.10
CA PRO A 63 -3.09 11.62 9.31
C PRO A 63 -4.11 11.34 8.21
N VAL A 64 -5.37 11.56 8.54
CA VAL A 64 -6.49 11.39 7.64
C VAL A 64 -6.85 12.73 7.02
N THR A 65 -7.15 12.73 5.72
CA THR A 65 -7.74 13.88 5.05
C THR A 65 -9.18 13.52 4.72
N GLN A 66 -10.10 14.44 4.99
CA GLN A 66 -11.50 14.25 4.63
C GLN A 66 -11.69 14.53 3.15
N THR A 67 -12.53 13.74 2.49
CA THR A 67 -12.85 13.93 1.09
C THR A 67 -14.32 14.23 0.95
N LYS A 68 -14.69 14.85 -0.17
CA LYS A 68 -16.10 15.18 -0.42
C LYS A 68 -16.87 14.03 -1.02
N ASP A 69 -16.20 13.19 -1.80
CA ASP A 69 -16.87 12.13 -2.52
C ASP A 69 -16.73 10.82 -1.80
N LEU A 70 -17.77 10.02 -1.80
CA LEU A 70 -17.77 8.71 -1.18
C LEU A 70 -16.96 7.73 -2.03
N GLN A 71 -16.04 7.03 -1.39
CA GLN A 71 -15.30 5.94 -2.01
C GLN A 71 -15.78 4.65 -1.37
N GLU A 72 -16.68 3.94 -2.02
CA GLU A 72 -17.31 2.77 -1.40
C GLU A 72 -16.36 1.63 -1.19
N SER A 73 -15.46 1.40 -2.14
CA SER A 73 -14.49 0.32 -2.02
C SER A 73 -13.15 0.89 -1.58
N LEU A 74 -12.41 0.08 -0.84
CA LEU A 74 -11.06 0.47 -0.47
C LEU A 74 -10.22 0.56 -1.74
N GLU A 75 -9.59 1.71 -1.97
CA GLU A 75 -8.85 1.95 -3.19
C GLU A 75 -7.41 2.30 -2.88
N PHE A 76 -6.48 1.64 -3.55
CA PHE A 76 -5.05 1.95 -3.46
C PHE A 76 -4.59 2.51 -4.80
N SER A 77 -3.83 3.60 -4.76
CA SER A 77 -3.26 4.17 -5.97
C SER A 77 -1.93 4.82 -5.64
N PHE A 78 -1.14 5.12 -6.69
CA PHE A 78 0.12 5.83 -6.53
C PHE A 78 0.02 7.20 -7.12
N GLU A 79 0.66 8.17 -6.45
CA GLU A 79 0.80 9.51 -6.97
C GLU A 79 2.29 9.81 -7.03
N THR A 80 2.83 9.97 -8.22
CA THR A 80 4.25 10.26 -8.39
C THR A 80 4.51 11.73 -8.18
N LEU A 81 5.42 12.06 -7.27
CA LEU A 81 5.73 13.45 -6.93
C LEU A 81 7.02 13.92 -7.59
N SER A 82 8.01 13.05 -7.70
CA SER A 82 9.28 13.40 -8.33
C SER A 82 9.97 12.12 -8.75
N ASN A 83 11.24 12.24 -9.17
CA ASN A 83 12.01 11.06 -9.58
C ASN A 83 12.29 10.11 -8.44
N GLU A 84 12.22 10.59 -7.21
CA GLU A 84 12.60 9.79 -6.05
C GLU A 84 11.49 9.64 -5.04
N LYS A 85 10.36 10.27 -5.26
CA LYS A 85 9.27 10.29 -4.26
C LYS A 85 7.93 10.03 -4.90
N LEU A 86 7.14 9.22 -4.22
CA LEU A 86 5.75 9.01 -4.61
C LEU A 86 4.95 8.76 -3.34
N ASN A 87 3.64 8.89 -3.46
CA ASN A 87 2.74 8.56 -2.36
C ASN A 87 1.93 7.32 -2.72
N LEU A 88 1.77 6.44 -1.77
CA LEU A 88 0.73 5.43 -1.85
C LEU A 88 -0.51 6.07 -1.23
N VAL A 89 -1.57 6.18 -2.02
CA VAL A 89 -2.80 6.85 -1.59
C VAL A 89 -3.85 5.79 -1.34
N ILE A 90 -4.46 5.81 -0.15
CA ILE A 90 -5.52 4.88 0.20
C ILE A 90 -6.78 5.70 0.44
N ARG A 91 -7.86 5.37 -0.27
CA ARG A 91 -9.14 6.05 -0.12
C ARG A 91 -10.18 5.06 0.33
N TRP A 92 -11.01 5.48 1.28
CA TRP A 92 -12.12 4.66 1.75
C TRP A 92 -13.15 5.56 2.42
N GLU A 93 -14.41 5.39 2.02
CA GLU A 93 -15.50 6.22 2.53
C GLU A 93 -15.21 7.69 2.23
N TYR A 94 -15.20 8.54 3.22
CA TYR A 94 -14.92 9.96 3.03
C TYR A 94 -13.54 10.33 3.52
N THR A 95 -12.61 9.38 3.48
CA THR A 95 -11.27 9.59 4.01
C THR A 95 -10.20 9.21 2.99
N LYS A 96 -9.04 9.81 3.15
CA LYS A 96 -7.88 9.55 2.33
C LYS A 96 -6.65 9.63 3.22
N VAL A 97 -5.73 8.68 3.07
CA VAL A 97 -4.42 8.78 3.69
C VAL A 97 -3.36 8.68 2.61
N GLU A 98 -2.23 9.36 2.84
CA GLU A 98 -1.12 9.36 1.89
C GLU A 98 0.13 8.90 2.61
N ILE A 99 0.77 7.87 2.08
CA ILE A 99 1.96 7.29 2.68
C ILE A 99 3.13 7.62 1.76
N PRO A 100 4.09 8.42 2.21
CA PRO A 100 5.23 8.77 1.36
C PRO A 100 6.18 7.59 1.20
N ILE A 101 6.68 7.42 -0.01
CA ILE A 101 7.68 6.43 -0.35
C ILE A 101 8.84 7.16 -1.00
N GLU A 102 10.05 6.97 -0.47
CA GLU A 102 11.25 7.61 -1.03
C GLU A 102 12.25 6.57 -1.44
N ILE A 103 12.85 6.75 -2.60
CA ILE A 103 13.91 5.89 -3.09
C ILE A 103 14.94 6.77 -3.81
N ASP A 104 16.13 6.19 -4.02
CA ASP A 104 17.20 6.97 -4.62
C ASP A 104 17.17 6.98 -6.12
N LYS A 105 16.48 6.06 -6.79
CA LYS A 105 16.59 5.89 -8.23
C LYS A 105 15.24 5.90 -8.90
N LYS A 106 15.14 6.69 -9.96
CA LYS A 106 13.93 6.84 -10.72
C LYS A 106 13.40 5.52 -11.27
N GLU A 107 14.30 4.67 -11.75
CA GLU A 107 13.90 3.40 -12.34
C GLU A 107 13.17 2.52 -11.35
N THR A 108 13.54 2.61 -10.07
CA THR A 108 12.90 1.80 -9.06
C THR A 108 11.47 2.23 -8.81
N ILE A 109 11.21 3.55 -8.86
CA ILE A 109 9.84 4.03 -8.73
C ILE A 109 8.97 3.45 -9.83
N GLU A 110 9.46 3.50 -11.07
CA GLU A 110 8.71 2.98 -12.19
C GLU A 110 8.40 1.50 -12.02
N LYS A 111 9.36 0.74 -11.52
CA LYS A 111 9.15 -0.69 -11.33
C LYS A 111 8.14 -0.97 -10.22
N ILE A 112 8.14 -0.20 -9.15
CA ILE A 112 7.17 -0.38 -8.08
C ILE A 112 5.76 -0.13 -8.60
N VAL A 113 5.58 0.96 -9.34
CA VAL A 113 4.28 1.29 -9.89
C VAL A 113 3.82 0.20 -10.85
N GLU A 114 4.74 -0.29 -11.70
CA GLU A 114 4.40 -1.30 -12.66
C GLU A 114 3.98 -2.60 -11.97
N GLN A 115 4.66 -3.01 -10.93
CA GLN A 115 4.30 -4.21 -10.21
C GLN A 115 2.93 -4.10 -9.57
N LEU A 116 2.60 -2.94 -9.02
CA LEU A 116 1.28 -2.77 -8.45
C LEU A 116 0.20 -2.88 -9.52
N LYS A 117 0.46 -2.32 -10.70
CA LYS A 117 -0.49 -2.43 -11.79
C LYS A 117 -0.71 -3.87 -12.20
N GLU A 118 0.35 -4.65 -12.23
CA GLU A 118 0.24 -6.07 -12.58
C GLU A 118 -0.60 -6.84 -11.58
N VAL A 119 -0.38 -6.58 -10.29
CA VAL A 119 -1.16 -7.25 -9.27
C VAL A 119 -2.63 -6.89 -9.39
N LYS A 120 -2.94 -5.62 -9.58
CA LYS A 120 -4.32 -5.21 -9.73
C LYS A 120 -4.96 -5.80 -10.97
N GLN A 121 -4.21 -5.89 -12.08
CA GLN A 121 -4.75 -6.50 -13.27
C GLN A 121 -5.04 -7.98 -13.06
N TYR A 122 -4.15 -8.68 -12.38
CA TYR A 122 -4.34 -10.09 -12.09
C TYR A 122 -5.61 -10.30 -11.24
N GLU A 123 -5.81 -9.45 -10.25
CA GLU A 123 -7.01 -9.54 -9.42
C GLU A 123 -8.28 -9.30 -10.22
N ARG A 124 -8.26 -8.33 -11.12
CA ARG A 124 -9.40 -8.07 -11.97
C ARG A 124 -9.71 -9.25 -12.89
N ASP A 125 -8.68 -9.87 -13.44
CA ASP A 125 -8.86 -11.02 -14.31
C ASP A 125 -9.48 -12.17 -13.55
N LEU A 126 -9.05 -12.42 -12.33
CA LEU A 126 -9.63 -13.48 -11.53
C LEU A 126 -11.08 -13.20 -11.19
N GLU A 127 -11.41 -11.95 -10.90
CA GLU A 127 -12.76 -11.62 -10.49
C GLU A 127 -13.69 -11.54 -11.66
N GLY A 128 -13.24 -10.90 -12.76
CA GLY A 128 -14.10 -10.59 -13.86
C GLY A 128 -13.99 -11.53 -15.00
N LYS A 129 -13.08 -12.42 -15.01
CA LYS A 129 -12.78 -13.21 -16.08
C LYS A 129 -12.49 -12.44 -17.25
N ASP A 130 -11.88 -11.33 -17.11
CA ASP A 130 -11.69 -10.48 -18.04
C ASP A 130 -10.70 -10.75 -18.89
N ALA A 131 -10.07 -11.26 -18.86
CA ALA A 131 -9.13 -11.59 -19.66
C ALA A 131 -8.79 -10.70 -20.60
N LYS A 132 -8.86 -10.15 -20.81
CA LYS A 132 -8.28 -9.45 -21.70
C LYS A 132 -8.64 -9.15 -22.48
#